data_72b16481d9b476780d2fe30c379e6c88
#
_entry.id   72b16481d9b476780d2fe30c379e6c88
#
_cell.length_a   1.000
_cell.length_b   1.000
_cell.length_c   1.000
_cell.angle_alpha   90.00
_cell.angle_beta   90.00
_cell.angle_gamma   90.00
#
_symmetry.space_group_name_H-M   'P 1'
#
loop_
_entity.id
_entity.type
_entity.pdbx_description
1 polymer ?
#
loop_
_entity_poly.entity_id
_entity_poly.type
_entity_poly.pdbx_seq_one_letter_code
_entity_poly.pdbx_strand_id
1 'polypeptide(L)'
;MVIAPAHHRRIAAGILSWGQDIDQETLPFQCNLAYQVPRGKEADYIGKQKLEEIRAQIEAGNPPFRNAMVGITFGGLPVTDYANDFWLIMTSDDDTPVGYVTSPWFSPELEVNIALAWVPVALRDIGTQLRVKLPDEYGMGYPEHTVAAEVVNVPFRPSVNPNAREVAKYKGRDSVD
;
A
#
# COMPACT_ATOMS: atom_id res chain seq x y z
N MET A 1 -18.74 -1.27 -26.37
CA MET A 1 -18.32 -0.15 -25.51
C MET A 1 -16.92 -0.47 -24.99
N VAL A 2 -15.94 0.35 -25.31
CA VAL A 2 -14.57 0.19 -24.77
C VAL A 2 -14.58 0.80 -23.36
N ILE A 3 -14.23 0.02 -22.35
CA ILE A 3 -14.16 0.51 -20.96
C ILE A 3 -12.68 0.72 -20.65
N ALA A 4 -12.29 1.94 -20.34
CA ALA A 4 -10.95 2.22 -19.82
C ALA A 4 -10.80 1.59 -18.42
N PRO A 5 -9.60 1.10 -18.06
CA PRO A 5 -9.33 0.64 -16.70
C PRO A 5 -9.61 1.78 -15.71
N ALA A 6 -10.53 1.55 -14.78
CA ALA A 6 -10.84 2.55 -13.77
C ALA A 6 -9.73 2.57 -12.72
N HIS A 7 -8.99 3.67 -12.62
CA HIS A 7 -7.85 3.81 -11.72
C HIS A 7 -8.20 3.53 -10.25
N HIS A 8 -9.33 4.06 -9.78
CA HIS A 8 -9.82 3.77 -8.43
C HIS A 8 -10.04 2.27 -8.17
N ARG A 9 -10.46 1.49 -9.18
CA ARG A 9 -10.71 0.05 -9.02
C ARG A 9 -9.44 -0.73 -8.78
N ARG A 10 -8.35 -0.41 -9.51
CA ARG A 10 -7.08 -1.09 -9.28
C ARG A 10 -6.53 -0.79 -7.90
N ILE A 11 -6.59 0.48 -7.48
CA ILE A 11 -6.11 0.89 -6.16
C ILE A 11 -6.95 0.20 -5.08
N ALA A 12 -8.29 0.26 -5.18
CA ALA A 12 -9.18 -0.40 -4.23
C ALA A 12 -8.94 -1.91 -4.13
N ALA A 13 -8.55 -2.56 -5.21
CA ALA A 13 -8.21 -3.98 -5.25
C ALA A 13 -6.75 -4.29 -4.85
N GLY A 14 -5.93 -3.28 -4.61
CA GLY A 14 -4.50 -3.46 -4.31
C GLY A 14 -3.68 -3.91 -5.53
N ILE A 15 -4.13 -3.60 -6.74
CA ILE A 15 -3.40 -3.93 -7.98
C ILE A 15 -2.34 -2.85 -8.22
N LEU A 16 -1.09 -3.27 -8.21
CA LEU A 16 0.07 -2.39 -8.34
C LEU A 16 0.33 -2.00 -9.80
N SER A 17 0.85 -0.80 -10.00
CA SER A 17 1.27 -0.29 -11.29
C SER A 17 2.79 -0.27 -11.38
N TRP A 18 3.33 -0.91 -12.42
CA TRP A 18 4.76 -0.87 -12.70
C TRP A 18 5.22 0.56 -13.06
N GLY A 19 6.34 0.96 -12.48
CA GLY A 19 6.90 2.30 -12.68
C GLY A 19 6.28 3.39 -11.82
N GLN A 20 5.10 3.14 -11.22
CA GLN A 20 4.45 4.07 -10.30
C GLN A 20 4.50 3.56 -8.85
N ASP A 21 4.02 2.34 -8.62
CA ASP A 21 3.97 1.75 -7.28
C ASP A 21 5.19 0.88 -6.99
N ILE A 22 5.68 0.17 -7.99
CA ILE A 22 6.78 -0.78 -7.90
C ILE A 22 7.70 -0.69 -9.12
N ASP A 23 8.92 -1.17 -8.93
CA ASP A 23 9.95 -1.27 -9.95
C ASP A 23 10.74 -2.60 -9.84
N GLN A 24 11.83 -2.70 -10.60
CA GLN A 24 12.69 -3.90 -10.61
C GLN A 24 13.44 -4.15 -9.30
N GLU A 25 13.56 -3.18 -8.41
CA GLU A 25 14.24 -3.29 -7.12
C GLU A 25 13.27 -3.68 -6.00
N THR A 26 11.97 -3.68 -6.29
CA THR A 26 10.92 -3.97 -5.32
C THR A 26 10.79 -5.47 -5.06
N LEU A 27 10.94 -5.87 -3.81
CA LEU A 27 10.73 -7.25 -3.38
C LEU A 27 9.24 -7.55 -3.13
N PRO A 28 8.77 -8.77 -3.43
CA PRO A 28 7.39 -9.17 -3.15
C PRO A 28 6.98 -9.00 -1.67
N PHE A 29 7.93 -9.16 -0.76
CA PHE A 29 7.72 -8.99 0.69
C PHE A 29 7.48 -7.54 1.12
N GLN A 30 7.90 -6.58 0.32
CA GLN A 30 7.72 -5.15 0.60
C GLN A 30 6.34 -4.64 0.19
N CYS A 31 5.71 -5.26 -0.81
CA CYS A 31 4.51 -4.75 -1.47
C CYS A 31 3.29 -5.66 -1.29
N ASN A 32 3.20 -6.37 -0.17
CA ASN A 32 2.09 -7.25 0.21
C ASN A 32 1.85 -8.43 -0.76
N LEU A 33 2.88 -8.84 -1.54
CA LEU A 33 2.82 -9.97 -2.46
C LEU A 33 3.54 -11.22 -1.92
N ALA A 34 3.88 -11.27 -0.64
CA ALA A 34 4.56 -12.41 -0.01
C ALA A 34 3.80 -13.74 -0.21
N TYR A 35 2.46 -13.69 -0.28
CA TYR A 35 1.61 -14.86 -0.53
C TYR A 35 1.83 -15.48 -1.92
N GLN A 36 2.41 -14.77 -2.87
CA GLN A 36 2.76 -15.29 -4.19
C GLN A 36 4.10 -16.02 -4.19
N VAL A 37 4.87 -15.92 -3.11
CA VAL A 37 6.14 -16.63 -2.95
C VAL A 37 5.87 -17.91 -2.16
N PRO A 38 5.75 -19.08 -2.81
CA PRO A 38 5.35 -20.32 -2.15
C PRO A 38 6.41 -20.76 -1.13
N ARG A 39 5.93 -21.30 0.00
CA ARG A 39 6.78 -21.96 1.00
C ARG A 39 6.98 -23.41 0.61
N GLY A 40 8.21 -23.93 0.77
CA GLY A 40 8.51 -25.35 0.64
C GLY A 40 8.22 -25.95 -0.74
N LYS A 41 8.17 -25.14 -1.81
CA LYS A 41 7.99 -25.65 -3.15
C LYS A 41 9.20 -26.51 -3.54
N GLU A 42 8.96 -27.79 -3.86
CA GLU A 42 10.04 -28.74 -4.25
C GLU A 42 10.71 -28.36 -5.56
N ALA A 43 9.90 -27.94 -6.56
CA ALA A 43 10.41 -27.52 -7.85
C ALA A 43 11.36 -26.32 -7.71
N ASP A 44 12.46 -26.36 -8.44
CA ASP A 44 13.38 -25.25 -8.56
C ASP A 44 12.83 -24.15 -9.46
N TYR A 45 13.18 -22.88 -9.18
CA TYR A 45 12.84 -21.71 -9.97
C TYR A 45 13.85 -20.59 -9.75
N ILE A 46 13.95 -19.69 -10.71
CA ILE A 46 14.88 -18.56 -10.63
C ILE A 46 14.57 -17.69 -9.39
N GLY A 47 15.59 -17.45 -8.57
CA GLY A 47 15.47 -16.63 -7.37
C GLY A 47 15.00 -17.37 -6.11
N LYS A 48 14.68 -18.67 -6.16
CA LYS A 48 14.19 -19.45 -5.01
C LYS A 48 15.07 -19.28 -3.78
N GLN A 49 16.35 -19.59 -3.90
CA GLN A 49 17.29 -19.50 -2.79
C GLN A 49 17.29 -18.09 -2.16
N LYS A 50 17.32 -17.06 -3.00
CA LYS A 50 17.34 -15.66 -2.52
C LYS A 50 16.07 -15.27 -1.80
N LEU A 51 14.93 -15.69 -2.30
CA LEU A 51 13.63 -15.43 -1.66
C LEU A 51 13.49 -16.17 -0.33
N GLU A 52 14.02 -17.40 -0.23
CA GLU A 52 14.06 -18.15 1.03
C GLU A 52 14.99 -17.49 2.06
N GLU A 53 16.17 -17.01 1.66
CA GLU A 53 17.08 -16.23 2.52
C GLU A 53 16.41 -14.95 3.04
N ILE A 54 15.74 -14.19 2.17
CA ILE A 54 15.03 -12.97 2.54
C ILE A 54 13.90 -13.28 3.53
N ARG A 55 13.14 -14.34 3.29
CA ARG A 55 12.09 -14.78 4.20
C ARG A 55 12.64 -15.12 5.58
N ALA A 56 13.73 -15.86 5.64
CA ALA A 56 14.37 -16.20 6.90
C ALA A 56 14.84 -14.95 7.68
N GLN A 57 15.35 -13.94 6.99
CA GLN A 57 15.71 -12.66 7.61
C GLN A 57 14.49 -11.92 8.17
N ILE A 58 13.36 -11.90 7.43
CA ILE A 58 12.11 -11.30 7.88
C ILE A 58 11.58 -12.02 9.14
N GLU A 59 11.57 -13.35 9.14
CA GLU A 59 11.12 -14.18 10.26
C GLU A 59 12.01 -14.00 11.50
N ALA A 60 13.31 -13.71 11.28
CA ALA A 60 14.24 -13.35 12.36
C ALA A 60 14.08 -11.90 12.87
N GLY A 61 13.10 -11.14 12.35
CA GLY A 61 12.87 -9.74 12.71
C GLY A 61 13.85 -8.74 12.11
N ASN A 62 14.63 -9.16 11.12
CA ASN A 62 15.64 -8.32 10.45
C ASN A 62 15.43 -8.26 8.93
N PRO A 63 14.34 -7.65 8.44
CA PRO A 63 14.05 -7.56 7.03
C PRO A 63 15.17 -6.80 6.29
N PRO A 64 15.59 -7.27 5.09
CA PRO A 64 16.67 -6.64 4.32
C PRO A 64 16.22 -5.39 3.57
N PHE A 65 15.13 -4.79 3.99
CA PHE A 65 14.58 -3.56 3.42
C PHE A 65 14.09 -2.61 4.52
N ARG A 66 14.09 -1.32 4.21
CA ARG A 66 13.71 -0.27 5.17
C ARG A 66 12.26 0.17 5.04
N ASN A 67 11.70 0.08 3.84
CA ASN A 67 10.36 0.56 3.51
C ASN A 67 9.45 -0.57 3.08
N ALA A 68 8.18 -0.44 3.39
CA ALA A 68 7.12 -1.33 2.96
C ALA A 68 5.96 -0.52 2.36
N MET A 69 5.26 -1.13 1.42
CA MET A 69 4.04 -0.58 0.85
C MET A 69 2.87 -0.87 1.76
N VAL A 70 2.04 0.14 1.98
CA VAL A 70 0.82 0.07 2.76
C VAL A 70 -0.35 0.67 1.98
N GLY A 71 -1.57 0.34 2.39
CA GLY A 71 -2.74 1.12 2.05
C GLY A 71 -2.96 2.20 3.09
N ILE A 72 -3.39 3.37 2.66
CA ILE A 72 -3.82 4.44 3.56
C ILE A 72 -5.19 4.97 3.16
N THR A 73 -5.97 5.41 4.14
CA THR A 73 -7.09 6.34 3.95
C THR A 73 -6.65 7.72 4.40
N PHE A 74 -7.16 8.77 3.76
CA PHE A 74 -6.78 10.13 4.13
C PHE A 74 -7.90 11.13 3.81
N GLY A 75 -7.89 12.26 4.53
CA GLY A 75 -8.83 13.36 4.38
C GLY A 75 -8.56 14.18 3.11
N GLY A 76 -9.17 15.36 3.04
CA GLY A 76 -9.01 16.29 1.93
C GLY A 76 -10.16 16.23 0.91
N LEU A 77 -10.03 17.03 -0.14
CA LEU A 77 -10.96 17.01 -1.26
C LEU A 77 -10.87 15.67 -2.01
N PRO A 78 -11.95 15.21 -2.65
CA PRO A 78 -11.93 13.98 -3.46
C PRO A 78 -10.87 14.06 -4.57
N VAL A 79 -9.96 13.10 -4.59
CA VAL A 79 -8.92 12.97 -5.62
C VAL A 79 -9.51 12.24 -6.81
N THR A 80 -9.63 12.94 -7.96
CA THR A 80 -10.28 12.43 -9.18
C THR A 80 -9.36 12.36 -10.39
N ASP A 81 -8.15 12.87 -10.27
CA ASP A 81 -7.16 12.90 -11.33
C ASP A 81 -5.87 12.17 -10.97
N TYR A 82 -5.06 11.85 -11.95
CA TYR A 82 -3.76 11.22 -11.74
C TYR A 82 -2.81 12.19 -11.04
N ALA A 83 -2.17 11.71 -9.97
CA ALA A 83 -1.10 12.46 -9.34
C ALA A 83 0.10 12.56 -10.30
N ASN A 84 0.57 13.78 -10.54
CA ASN A 84 1.75 14.04 -11.36
C ASN A 84 3.06 13.76 -10.59
N ASP A 85 3.01 13.89 -9.27
CA ASP A 85 4.13 13.69 -8.36
C ASP A 85 3.75 12.82 -7.16
N PHE A 86 4.73 12.30 -6.46
CA PHE A 86 4.53 11.60 -5.20
C PHE A 86 4.28 12.60 -4.06
N TRP A 87 3.24 12.33 -3.26
CA TRP A 87 2.89 13.20 -2.14
C TRP A 87 3.61 12.74 -0.87
N LEU A 88 4.14 13.69 -0.12
CA LEU A 88 4.91 13.39 1.07
C LEU A 88 4.02 12.87 2.22
N ILE A 89 4.55 11.89 2.94
CA ILE A 89 3.96 11.37 4.18
C ILE A 89 4.86 11.77 5.33
N MET A 90 4.23 12.27 6.40
CA MET A 90 4.86 12.61 7.67
C MET A 90 4.24 11.76 8.79
N THR A 91 4.94 11.66 9.91
CA THR A 91 4.36 11.12 11.16
C THR A 91 3.31 12.07 11.73
N SER A 92 2.53 11.63 12.72
CA SER A 92 1.55 12.51 13.41
C SER A 92 2.21 13.70 14.09
N ASP A 93 3.46 13.57 14.53
CA ASP A 93 4.10 14.47 15.48
C ASP A 93 5.25 15.29 14.87
N ASP A 94 5.71 14.94 13.68
CA ASP A 94 6.87 15.58 13.04
C ASP A 94 6.58 15.86 11.55
N ASP A 95 6.98 17.05 11.09
CA ASP A 95 6.86 17.47 9.68
C ASP A 95 7.98 16.90 8.77
N THR A 96 8.89 16.12 9.33
CA THR A 96 9.91 15.44 8.54
C THR A 96 9.29 14.35 7.67
N PRO A 97 9.47 14.39 6.34
CA PRO A 97 8.95 13.36 5.46
C PRO A 97 9.55 11.99 5.78
N VAL A 98 8.70 10.99 5.96
CA VAL A 98 9.09 9.59 6.23
C VAL A 98 8.74 8.65 5.10
N GLY A 99 7.87 9.06 4.18
CA GLY A 99 7.40 8.22 3.10
C GLY A 99 6.70 9.03 2.01
N TYR A 100 6.05 8.34 1.10
CA TYR A 100 5.35 8.99 -0.01
C TYR A 100 4.17 8.15 -0.52
N VAL A 101 3.16 8.84 -1.04
CA VAL A 101 1.99 8.30 -1.72
C VAL A 101 2.32 8.11 -3.21
N THR A 102 1.99 6.94 -3.76
CA THR A 102 2.21 6.65 -5.19
C THR A 102 0.93 6.70 -6.01
N SER A 103 -0.18 6.25 -5.46
CA SER A 103 -1.42 6.06 -6.19
C SER A 103 -2.62 6.49 -5.35
N PRO A 104 -2.89 7.81 -5.24
CA PRO A 104 -4.06 8.32 -4.55
C PRO A 104 -5.29 8.29 -5.46
N TRP A 105 -6.47 8.06 -4.87
CA TRP A 105 -7.76 8.21 -5.55
C TRP A 105 -8.92 8.28 -4.56
N PHE A 106 -9.98 8.98 -4.91
CA PHE A 106 -11.23 8.95 -4.13
C PHE A 106 -11.96 7.63 -4.37
N SER A 107 -12.37 6.97 -3.30
CA SER A 107 -13.22 5.78 -3.34
C SER A 107 -14.68 6.17 -3.15
N PRO A 108 -15.50 6.10 -4.19
CA PRO A 108 -16.95 6.40 -4.05
C PRO A 108 -17.68 5.40 -3.14
N GLU A 109 -17.13 4.20 -2.98
CA GLU A 109 -17.73 3.16 -2.16
C GLU A 109 -17.44 3.34 -0.67
N LEU A 110 -16.27 3.85 -0.35
CA LEU A 110 -15.84 4.12 1.02
C LEU A 110 -16.06 5.59 1.42
N GLU A 111 -16.40 6.44 0.45
CA GLU A 111 -16.59 7.88 0.61
C GLU A 111 -15.35 8.58 1.23
N VAL A 112 -14.15 8.07 0.92
CA VAL A 112 -12.87 8.58 1.43
C VAL A 112 -11.79 8.43 0.36
N ASN A 113 -10.75 9.26 0.44
CA ASN A 113 -9.55 9.06 -0.38
C ASN A 113 -8.79 7.83 0.11
N ILE A 114 -8.38 6.99 -0.81
CA ILE A 114 -7.54 5.82 -0.60
C ILE A 114 -6.23 5.98 -1.37
N ALA A 115 -5.15 5.40 -0.88
CA ALA A 115 -3.91 5.39 -1.64
C ALA A 115 -3.02 4.18 -1.32
N LEU A 116 -2.19 3.82 -2.29
CA LEU A 116 -0.99 3.02 -2.06
C LEU A 116 0.16 3.97 -1.71
N ALA A 117 0.97 3.56 -0.75
CA ALA A 117 2.03 4.42 -0.20
C ALA A 117 3.22 3.60 0.29
N TRP A 118 4.40 4.19 0.24
CA TRP A 118 5.62 3.66 0.83
C TRP A 118 5.92 4.34 2.15
N VAL A 119 6.12 3.54 3.19
CA VAL A 119 6.49 4.03 4.54
C VAL A 119 7.60 3.15 5.13
N PRO A 120 8.35 3.62 6.13
CA PRO A 120 9.26 2.77 6.90
C PRO A 120 8.54 1.55 7.48
N VAL A 121 9.22 0.41 7.53
CA VAL A 121 8.67 -0.85 8.08
C VAL A 121 8.09 -0.66 9.50
N ALA A 122 8.69 0.23 10.30
CA ALA A 122 8.20 0.55 11.65
C ALA A 122 6.82 1.25 11.68
N LEU A 123 6.35 1.79 10.56
CA LEU A 123 5.09 2.54 10.44
C LEU A 123 4.02 1.77 9.64
N ARG A 124 4.26 0.52 9.29
CA ARG A 124 3.38 -0.26 8.41
C ARG A 124 2.15 -0.86 9.08
N ASP A 125 2.08 -0.83 10.41
CA ASP A 125 1.03 -1.50 11.16
C ASP A 125 -0.32 -0.81 10.94
N ILE A 126 -1.38 -1.61 10.78
CA ILE A 126 -2.75 -1.11 10.60
C ILE A 126 -3.16 -0.26 11.80
N GLY A 127 -3.78 0.89 11.52
CA GLY A 127 -4.15 1.88 12.54
C GLY A 127 -3.06 2.91 12.83
N THR A 128 -1.86 2.79 12.23
CA THR A 128 -0.82 3.81 12.37
C THR A 128 -1.32 5.14 11.82
N GLN A 129 -1.25 6.17 12.65
CA GLN A 129 -1.65 7.53 12.28
C GLN A 129 -0.51 8.26 11.60
N LEU A 130 -0.80 8.83 10.46
CA LEU A 130 0.12 9.53 9.58
C LEU A 130 -0.51 10.85 9.14
N ARG A 131 0.28 11.65 8.43
CA ARG A 131 -0.21 12.84 7.71
C ARG A 131 0.27 12.81 6.27
N VAL A 132 -0.57 13.28 5.36
CA VAL A 132 -0.24 13.42 3.94
C VAL A 132 -0.22 14.90 3.60
N LYS A 133 0.84 15.35 2.94
CA LYS A 133 0.92 16.68 2.35
C LYS A 133 0.33 16.63 0.96
N LEU A 134 -0.80 17.30 0.79
CA LEU A 134 -1.53 17.39 -0.47
C LEU A 134 -0.94 18.48 -1.38
N PRO A 135 -1.00 18.35 -2.70
CA PRO A 135 -0.78 19.46 -3.62
C PRO A 135 -1.87 20.53 -3.45
N ASP A 136 -1.59 21.73 -3.91
CA ASP A 136 -2.45 22.92 -3.73
C ASP A 136 -3.91 22.69 -4.15
N GLU A 137 -4.11 21.99 -5.26
CA GLU A 137 -5.44 21.69 -5.82
C GLU A 137 -6.34 20.86 -4.90
N TYR A 138 -5.76 20.00 -4.03
CA TYR A 138 -6.47 19.17 -3.07
C TYR A 138 -6.31 19.63 -1.63
N GLY A 139 -5.29 20.45 -1.36
CA GLY A 139 -4.94 20.93 -0.02
C GLY A 139 -5.59 22.24 0.38
N MET A 140 -6.27 22.93 -0.53
CA MET A 140 -6.93 24.21 -0.22
C MET A 140 -7.92 24.07 0.94
N GLY A 141 -7.76 24.94 1.95
CA GLY A 141 -8.61 24.96 3.14
C GLY A 141 -8.07 24.09 4.30
N TYR A 142 -6.99 23.34 4.10
CA TYR A 142 -6.32 22.59 5.15
C TYR A 142 -5.03 23.29 5.59
N PRO A 143 -4.73 23.33 6.92
CA PRO A 143 -3.50 23.92 7.41
C PRO A 143 -2.28 23.30 6.75
N GLU A 144 -1.42 24.13 6.16
CA GLU A 144 -0.19 23.71 5.46
C GLU A 144 -0.42 22.63 4.39
N HIS A 145 -1.63 22.55 3.83
CA HIS A 145 -2.08 21.52 2.90
C HIS A 145 -1.88 20.08 3.42
N THR A 146 -1.96 19.91 4.74
CA THR A 146 -1.71 18.62 5.39
C THR A 146 -3.01 18.06 5.96
N VAL A 147 -3.24 16.78 5.75
CA VAL A 147 -4.41 16.05 6.22
C VAL A 147 -4.02 14.80 6.99
N ALA A 148 -4.90 14.40 7.93
CA ALA A 148 -4.73 13.14 8.63
C ALA A 148 -4.89 11.95 7.68
N ALA A 149 -4.09 10.91 7.94
CA ALA A 149 -4.14 9.64 7.24
C ALA A 149 -3.97 8.48 8.21
N GLU A 150 -4.47 7.32 7.83
CA GLU A 150 -4.36 6.09 8.63
C GLU A 150 -3.98 4.92 7.74
N VAL A 151 -3.07 4.08 8.25
CA VAL A 151 -2.70 2.83 7.59
C VAL A 151 -3.84 1.82 7.71
N VAL A 152 -4.26 1.27 6.59
CA VAL A 152 -5.38 0.32 6.50
C VAL A 152 -5.01 -0.91 5.67
N ASN A 153 -5.85 -1.92 5.74
CA ASN A 153 -5.70 -3.14 4.93
C ASN A 153 -5.83 -2.87 3.42
N VAL A 154 -5.03 -3.60 2.66
CA VAL A 154 -5.19 -3.75 1.21
C VAL A 154 -5.56 -5.22 0.93
N PRO A 155 -6.59 -5.49 0.13
CA PRO A 155 -7.46 -4.57 -0.62
C PRO A 155 -8.35 -3.69 0.28
N PHE A 156 -8.63 -2.47 -0.16
CA PHE A 156 -9.52 -1.53 0.54
C PHE A 156 -10.99 -1.98 0.53
N ARG A 157 -11.37 -2.84 -0.39
CA ARG A 157 -12.72 -3.38 -0.49
C ARG A 157 -12.84 -4.69 0.28
N PRO A 158 -13.84 -4.84 1.16
CA PRO A 158 -14.35 -6.18 1.45
C PRO A 158 -14.91 -6.70 0.12
N SER A 159 -14.29 -7.75 -0.40
CA SER A 159 -14.70 -8.35 -1.67
C SER A 159 -16.19 -8.69 -1.65
N VAL A 160 -16.91 -8.32 -2.70
CA VAL A 160 -18.33 -8.64 -2.92
C VAL A 160 -18.53 -10.15 -3.14
N ASN A 161 -17.47 -10.91 -3.38
CA ASN A 161 -17.51 -12.35 -3.48
C ASN A 161 -17.54 -12.96 -2.07
N PRO A 162 -18.61 -13.67 -1.66
CA PRO A 162 -18.67 -14.32 -0.34
C PRO A 162 -17.52 -15.29 -0.09
N ASN A 163 -16.93 -15.88 -1.13
CA ASN A 163 -15.75 -16.71 -1.04
C ASN A 163 -14.46 -15.91 -0.83
N ALA A 164 -14.45 -14.63 -1.13
CA ALA A 164 -13.29 -13.78 -0.90
C ALA A 164 -13.17 -13.32 0.56
N ARG A 165 -14.22 -13.47 1.38
CA ARG A 165 -14.11 -13.38 2.84
C ARG A 165 -13.25 -14.52 3.40
N GLU A 166 -13.29 -15.70 2.78
CA GLU A 166 -12.38 -16.80 3.12
C GLU A 166 -10.98 -16.52 2.61
N VAL A 167 -10.83 -16.01 1.39
CA VAL A 167 -9.51 -15.61 0.83
C VAL A 167 -8.92 -14.43 1.62
N ALA A 168 -9.71 -13.48 2.07
CA ALA A 168 -9.24 -12.40 2.94
C ALA A 168 -8.85 -12.90 4.34
N LYS A 169 -9.58 -13.90 4.89
CA LYS A 169 -9.19 -14.61 6.10
C LYS A 169 -7.89 -15.41 5.90
N TYR A 170 -7.70 -15.97 4.71
CA TYR A 170 -6.46 -16.67 4.34
C TYR A 170 -5.28 -15.72 4.23
N LYS A 171 -5.49 -14.55 3.61
CA LYS A 171 -4.45 -13.52 3.46
C LYS A 171 -4.03 -12.89 4.78
N GLY A 172 -4.93 -12.79 5.74
CA GLY A 172 -4.62 -12.32 7.09
C GLY A 172 -3.94 -13.37 7.99
N ARG A 173 -3.90 -14.65 7.57
CA ARG A 173 -3.20 -15.70 8.31
C ARG A 173 -1.76 -15.91 7.88
N ASP A 174 -1.43 -15.57 6.63
CA ASP A 174 -0.07 -15.73 6.10
C ASP A 174 0.88 -14.60 6.52
N SER A 175 0.37 -13.64 7.27
CA SER A 175 1.21 -12.59 7.87
C SER A 175 1.72 -12.92 9.27
N VAL A 176 1.37 -14.08 9.84
CA VAL A 176 1.64 -14.38 11.28
C VAL A 176 2.03 -15.83 11.56
N ASP A 177 2.30 -16.67 10.58
CA ASP A 177 2.85 -18.02 10.90
C ASP A 177 3.99 -18.41 9.96
#